data_6fca111322224dd0f0443dd1a819647e
#
_entry.id   6fca111322224dd0f0443dd1a819647e
#
_cell.length_a   1.000
_cell.length_b   1.000
_cell.length_c   1.000
_cell.angle_alpha   90.00
_cell.angle_beta   90.00
_cell.angle_gamma   90.00
#
_symmetry.space_group_name_H-M   'P 1'
#
loop_
_entity.id
_entity.type
_entity.pdbx_description
1 polymer ?
#
loop_
_entity_poly.entity_id
_entity_poly.type
_entity_poly.pdbx_seq_one_letter_code
_entity_poly.pdbx_strand_id
1 'polypeptide(L)'
;YALGLSHKQQVAAEGIENRICSAKSDSLMIALEKAAVTVLKDSVDVLPLDLSLSENILLSLSSSLSEAYPFYKELKESVSLSWLHGNADSLQQIQERVAPAHQVIVAVHQTKDLSAFLPFLEKVAADKPLVVVCFASQKVLQEMSSVLKKASAVILAHTDKAEIQRYVADVMTGQDLVDGRLSVDMNGLWKSGTGLTIDPDKPRSYSPEELGMDSKILLTIDSIAEEGIRQQA
;
A
#
# COMPACT_ATOMS: atom_id res chain seq x y z
N TYR A 1 -18.94 -27.60 -26.24
CA TYR A 1 -18.46 -28.98 -26.45
C TYR A 1 -16.93 -29.05 -26.45
N ALA A 2 -16.20 -28.08 -27.00
CA ALA A 2 -14.75 -28.06 -27.02
C ALA A 2 -14.10 -27.98 -25.60
N LEU A 3 -14.84 -27.54 -24.60
CA LEU A 3 -14.40 -27.44 -23.19
C LEU A 3 -14.68 -28.72 -22.37
N GLY A 4 -15.12 -29.81 -23.01
CA GLY A 4 -15.38 -31.08 -22.32
C GLY A 4 -16.59 -31.09 -21.38
N LEU A 5 -17.42 -30.05 -21.39
CA LEU A 5 -18.59 -29.91 -20.50
C LEU A 5 -19.70 -30.95 -20.77
N SER A 6 -19.61 -31.67 -21.89
CA SER A 6 -20.54 -32.77 -22.23
C SER A 6 -20.22 -34.09 -21.51
N HIS A 7 -19.04 -34.21 -20.93
CA HIS A 7 -18.67 -35.39 -20.17
C HIS A 7 -19.09 -35.24 -18.72
N LYS A 8 -20.15 -35.94 -18.30
CA LYS A 8 -20.52 -36.03 -16.87
C LYS A 8 -19.47 -36.84 -16.14
N GLN A 9 -18.49 -36.17 -15.54
CA GLN A 9 -17.66 -36.81 -14.54
C GLN A 9 -18.42 -36.83 -13.22
N GLN A 10 -18.73 -38.02 -12.72
CA GLN A 10 -19.21 -38.16 -11.35
C GLN A 10 -18.05 -37.84 -10.40
N VAL A 11 -18.16 -36.74 -9.73
CA VAL A 11 -17.21 -36.37 -8.65
C VAL A 11 -17.70 -37.05 -7.37
N ALA A 12 -16.88 -37.92 -6.78
CA ALA A 12 -17.18 -38.47 -5.47
C ALA A 12 -17.26 -37.34 -4.45
N ALA A 13 -18.38 -37.23 -3.74
CA ALA A 13 -18.57 -36.21 -2.71
C ALA A 13 -17.70 -36.50 -1.47
N GLU A 14 -17.32 -37.75 -1.27
CA GLU A 14 -16.48 -38.18 -0.15
C GLU A 14 -15.08 -37.57 -0.26
N GLY A 15 -14.64 -36.88 0.81
CA GLY A 15 -13.33 -36.22 0.85
C GLY A 15 -13.16 -34.97 -0.03
N ILE A 16 -14.27 -34.44 -0.60
CA ILE A 16 -14.21 -33.26 -1.49
C ILE A 16 -13.67 -32.03 -0.76
N GLU A 17 -14.01 -31.86 0.52
CA GLU A 17 -13.52 -30.74 1.35
C GLU A 17 -11.97 -30.79 1.46
N ASN A 18 -11.39 -31.96 1.76
CA ASN A 18 -9.94 -32.14 1.87
C ASN A 18 -9.20 -31.94 0.53
N ARG A 19 -9.91 -32.13 -0.59
CA ARG A 19 -9.36 -31.92 -1.93
C ARG A 19 -9.40 -30.48 -2.37
N ILE A 20 -10.41 -29.73 -1.91
CA ILE A 20 -10.59 -28.29 -2.22
C ILE A 20 -9.84 -27.44 -1.20
N CYS A 21 -10.03 -27.72 0.09
CA CYS A 21 -9.40 -27.00 1.20
C CYS A 21 -8.09 -27.73 1.60
N SER A 22 -7.06 -27.61 0.80
CA SER A 22 -5.73 -28.16 1.10
C SER A 22 -4.76 -27.04 1.44
N ALA A 23 -3.72 -27.32 2.22
CA ALA A 23 -2.64 -26.37 2.51
C ALA A 23 -2.02 -25.77 1.23
N LYS A 24 -1.99 -26.54 0.13
CA LYS A 24 -1.55 -26.05 -1.17
C LYS A 24 -2.52 -25.04 -1.77
N SER A 25 -3.83 -25.26 -1.63
CA SER A 25 -4.86 -24.31 -2.08
C SER A 25 -4.80 -23.02 -1.30
N ASP A 26 -4.61 -23.11 0.02
CA ASP A 26 -4.49 -21.95 0.90
C ASP A 26 -3.23 -21.13 0.57
N SER A 27 -2.09 -21.79 0.37
CA SER A 27 -0.85 -21.12 -0.04
C SER A 27 -0.98 -20.42 -1.40
N LEU A 28 -1.66 -21.08 -2.36
CA LEU A 28 -1.91 -20.48 -3.67
C LEU A 28 -2.85 -19.27 -3.55
N MET A 29 -3.89 -19.37 -2.73
CA MET A 29 -4.81 -18.25 -2.48
C MET A 29 -4.06 -17.03 -1.93
N ILE A 30 -3.23 -17.22 -0.90
CA ILE A 30 -2.42 -16.15 -0.32
C ILE A 30 -1.48 -15.55 -1.36
N ALA A 31 -0.82 -16.38 -2.18
CA ALA A 31 0.06 -15.89 -3.24
C ALA A 31 -0.67 -15.05 -4.29
N LEU A 32 -1.89 -15.45 -4.69
CA LEU A 32 -2.72 -14.68 -5.61
C LEU A 32 -3.20 -13.37 -4.99
N GLU A 33 -3.59 -13.39 -3.71
CA GLU A 33 -4.00 -12.19 -2.99
C GLU A 33 -2.83 -11.20 -2.82
N LYS A 34 -1.63 -11.67 -2.51
CA LYS A 34 -0.42 -10.84 -2.49
C LYS A 34 -0.15 -10.20 -3.86
N ALA A 35 -0.21 -11.00 -4.93
CA ALA A 35 -0.01 -10.51 -6.30
C ALA A 35 -1.08 -9.51 -6.76
N ALA A 36 -2.25 -9.49 -6.13
CA ALA A 36 -3.32 -8.53 -6.40
C ALA A 36 -3.11 -7.18 -5.67
N VAL A 37 -2.27 -7.12 -4.64
CA VAL A 37 -1.97 -5.86 -3.96
C VAL A 37 -1.36 -4.88 -4.94
N THR A 38 -1.93 -3.69 -5.03
CA THR A 38 -1.55 -2.70 -6.04
C THR A 38 -1.25 -1.35 -5.40
N VAL A 39 -0.08 -0.80 -5.65
CA VAL A 39 0.25 0.59 -5.34
C VAL A 39 -0.25 1.47 -6.48
N LEU A 40 -1.32 2.22 -6.24
CA LEU A 40 -2.00 3.02 -7.25
C LEU A 40 -1.38 4.40 -7.44
N LYS A 41 -0.75 4.91 -6.40
CA LYS A 41 -0.15 6.24 -6.36
C LYS A 41 0.99 6.27 -5.36
N ASP A 42 2.06 6.93 -5.72
CA ASP A 42 3.11 7.42 -4.83
C ASP A 42 3.71 8.67 -5.49
N SER A 43 3.17 9.84 -5.16
CA SER A 43 3.45 11.09 -5.91
C SER A 43 4.65 11.87 -5.40
N VAL A 44 5.16 11.50 -4.23
CA VAL A 44 6.29 12.18 -3.56
C VAL A 44 7.29 11.18 -2.98
N ASP A 45 7.32 9.97 -3.55
CA ASP A 45 8.20 8.87 -3.13
C ASP A 45 8.16 8.61 -1.62
N VAL A 46 6.95 8.57 -1.09
CA VAL A 46 6.70 8.33 0.34
C VAL A 46 6.90 6.85 0.71
N LEU A 47 6.85 5.97 -0.28
CA LEU A 47 7.06 4.53 -0.11
C LEU A 47 8.41 4.09 -0.71
N PRO A 48 9.19 3.25 -0.02
CA PRO A 48 9.00 2.79 1.37
C PRO A 48 9.03 3.94 2.38
N LEU A 49 8.33 3.74 3.51
CA LEU A 49 8.26 4.74 4.57
C LEU A 49 9.66 5.07 5.10
N ASP A 50 9.90 6.33 5.41
CA ASP A 50 11.11 6.73 6.12
C ASP A 50 11.03 6.27 7.59
N LEU A 51 11.81 5.26 7.93
CA LEU A 51 11.83 4.64 9.26
C LEU A 51 12.44 5.57 10.34
N SER A 52 13.12 6.63 9.92
CA SER A 52 13.74 7.62 10.84
C SER A 52 12.74 8.66 11.35
N LEU A 53 11.59 8.83 10.65
CA LEU A 53 10.60 9.81 11.05
C LEU A 53 9.90 9.40 12.36
N SER A 54 9.89 10.32 13.32
CA SER A 54 9.07 10.25 14.52
C SER A 54 7.68 10.86 14.24
N GLU A 55 6.70 10.56 15.12
CA GLU A 55 5.35 11.14 15.07
C GLU A 55 4.50 10.72 13.84
N ASN A 56 4.69 9.47 13.40
CA ASN A 56 3.75 8.86 12.46
C ASN A 56 2.45 8.45 13.19
N ILE A 57 1.32 8.65 12.56
CA ILE A 57 0.03 8.18 13.08
C ILE A 57 -0.58 7.18 12.13
N LEU A 58 -0.94 6.01 12.65
CA LEU A 58 -1.80 5.04 11.99
C LEU A 58 -3.24 5.26 12.49
N LEU A 59 -4.12 5.65 11.60
CA LEU A 59 -5.56 5.72 11.83
C LEU A 59 -6.24 4.52 11.16
N SER A 60 -6.76 3.60 11.93
CA SER A 60 -7.51 2.46 11.42
C SER A 60 -9.01 2.76 11.45
N LEU A 61 -9.64 2.71 10.28
CA LEU A 61 -11.08 2.78 10.08
C LEU A 61 -11.61 1.37 9.88
N SER A 62 -11.99 0.70 10.96
CA SER A 62 -12.40 -0.70 10.96
C SER A 62 -13.59 -0.92 11.93
N SER A 63 -14.29 -2.03 11.76
CA SER A 63 -15.42 -2.41 12.64
C SER A 63 -14.93 -2.81 14.04
N SER A 64 -13.68 -3.27 14.17
CA SER A 64 -13.10 -3.65 15.45
C SER A 64 -11.57 -3.46 15.47
N LEU A 65 -11.02 -3.32 16.67
CA LEU A 65 -9.56 -3.27 16.87
C LEU A 65 -8.88 -4.57 16.42
N SER A 66 -9.49 -5.72 16.63
CA SER A 66 -8.92 -7.02 16.26
C SER A 66 -8.71 -7.18 14.74
N GLU A 67 -9.60 -6.58 13.95
CA GLU A 67 -9.53 -6.57 12.49
C GLU A 67 -8.31 -5.80 11.98
N ALA A 68 -8.01 -4.66 12.58
CA ALA A 68 -6.90 -3.78 12.18
C ALA A 68 -5.56 -4.12 12.87
N TYR A 69 -5.57 -4.99 13.89
CA TYR A 69 -4.40 -5.29 14.71
C TYR A 69 -3.23 -5.93 13.95
N PRO A 70 -3.42 -6.85 12.98
CA PRO A 70 -2.31 -7.46 12.25
C PRO A 70 -1.45 -6.42 11.51
N PHE A 71 -2.08 -5.45 10.86
CA PHE A 71 -1.37 -4.37 10.15
C PHE A 71 -0.60 -3.47 11.12
N TYR A 72 -1.26 -3.04 12.20
CA TYR A 72 -0.60 -2.22 13.22
C TYR A 72 0.61 -2.93 13.83
N LYS A 73 0.45 -4.20 14.19
CA LYS A 73 1.51 -4.98 14.85
C LYS A 73 2.75 -5.06 13.95
N GLU A 74 2.58 -5.43 12.70
CA GLU A 74 3.67 -5.58 11.75
C GLU A 74 4.37 -4.24 11.49
N LEU A 75 3.59 -3.21 11.18
CA LEU A 75 4.14 -1.89 10.88
C LEU A 75 4.91 -1.29 12.07
N LYS A 76 4.44 -1.53 13.29
CA LYS A 76 5.09 -1.05 14.52
C LYS A 76 6.47 -1.67 14.77
N GLU A 77 6.76 -2.85 14.24
CA GLU A 77 8.08 -3.48 14.38
C GLU A 77 9.18 -2.67 13.69
N SER A 78 8.82 -1.95 12.63
CA SER A 78 9.77 -1.18 11.81
C SER A 78 9.62 0.34 11.93
N VAL A 79 8.40 0.84 12.23
CA VAL A 79 8.09 2.27 12.22
C VAL A 79 7.65 2.74 13.60
N SER A 80 8.23 3.85 14.08
CA SER A 80 7.71 4.53 15.27
C SER A 80 6.38 5.20 14.95
N LEU A 81 5.28 4.71 15.52
CA LEU A 81 3.95 5.24 15.26
C LEU A 81 3.01 5.15 16.46
N SER A 82 2.05 6.06 16.50
CA SER A 82 0.90 6.02 17.40
C SER A 82 -0.31 5.46 16.67
N TRP A 83 -1.03 4.53 17.30
CA TRP A 83 -2.22 3.92 16.72
C TRP A 83 -3.50 4.55 17.24
N LEU A 84 -4.38 4.94 16.33
CA LEU A 84 -5.73 5.42 16.59
C LEU A 84 -6.74 4.53 15.89
N HIS A 85 -7.82 4.21 16.59
CA HIS A 85 -8.97 3.53 16.00
C HIS A 85 -10.09 4.54 15.82
N GLY A 86 -10.55 4.71 14.58
CA GLY A 86 -11.55 5.70 14.21
C GLY A 86 -12.96 5.12 14.29
N ASN A 87 -13.82 5.79 15.07
CA ASN A 87 -15.26 5.70 14.99
C ASN A 87 -15.85 7.12 14.91
N ALA A 88 -17.09 7.27 14.47
CA ALA A 88 -17.70 8.58 14.26
C ALA A 88 -17.73 9.44 15.53
N ASP A 89 -17.90 8.82 16.69
CA ASP A 89 -18.01 9.52 17.99
C ASP A 89 -16.65 10.07 18.47
N SER A 90 -15.54 9.49 18.00
CA SER A 90 -14.19 9.88 18.40
C SER A 90 -13.51 10.89 17.46
N LEU A 91 -14.20 11.36 16.42
CA LEU A 91 -13.61 12.17 15.36
C LEU A 91 -12.89 13.42 15.87
N GLN A 92 -13.47 14.15 16.83
CA GLN A 92 -12.85 15.35 17.40
C GLN A 92 -11.52 15.04 18.10
N GLN A 93 -11.49 14.00 18.92
CA GLN A 93 -10.27 13.58 19.63
C GLN A 93 -9.19 13.11 18.66
N ILE A 94 -9.61 12.43 17.56
CA ILE A 94 -8.68 12.00 16.51
C ILE A 94 -8.08 13.22 15.81
N GLN A 95 -8.87 14.25 15.51
CA GLN A 95 -8.38 15.49 14.90
C GLN A 95 -7.29 16.16 15.74
N GLU A 96 -7.50 16.26 17.05
CA GLU A 96 -6.53 16.85 17.99
C GLU A 96 -5.22 16.02 18.02
N ARG A 97 -5.31 14.70 17.99
CA ARG A 97 -4.15 13.81 18.04
C ARG A 97 -3.39 13.76 16.71
N VAL A 98 -4.08 13.93 15.59
CA VAL A 98 -3.47 13.94 14.25
C VAL A 98 -2.81 15.28 13.93
N ALA A 99 -3.22 16.37 14.58
CA ALA A 99 -2.70 17.71 14.30
C ALA A 99 -1.16 17.81 14.37
N PRO A 100 -0.44 17.29 15.40
CA PRO A 100 1.00 17.36 15.49
C PRO A 100 1.74 16.34 14.59
N ALA A 101 1.06 15.38 13.98
CA ALA A 101 1.71 14.32 13.21
C ALA A 101 2.44 14.85 11.97
N HIS A 102 3.63 14.33 11.68
CA HIS A 102 4.33 14.58 10.43
C HIS A 102 3.68 13.86 9.25
N GLN A 103 3.28 12.64 9.46
CA GLN A 103 2.66 11.79 8.44
C GLN A 103 1.47 11.02 9.02
N VAL A 104 0.47 10.82 8.20
CA VAL A 104 -0.72 10.03 8.57
C VAL A 104 -0.87 8.85 7.62
N ILE A 105 -1.00 7.67 8.19
CA ILE A 105 -1.34 6.44 7.49
C ILE A 105 -2.78 6.11 7.83
N VAL A 106 -3.64 5.99 6.85
CA VAL A 106 -5.04 5.60 7.05
C VAL A 106 -5.25 4.20 6.51
N ALA A 107 -5.54 3.25 7.39
CA ALA A 107 -5.92 1.89 7.04
C ALA A 107 -7.44 1.78 7.01
N VAL A 108 -8.01 1.55 5.84
CA VAL A 108 -9.44 1.46 5.63
C VAL A 108 -9.84 -0.01 5.46
N HIS A 109 -10.59 -0.51 6.43
CA HIS A 109 -11.25 -1.80 6.39
C HIS A 109 -12.74 -1.60 6.01
N GLN A 110 -13.53 -2.65 6.03
CA GLN A 110 -14.96 -2.51 5.81
C GLN A 110 -15.61 -1.86 7.03
N THR A 111 -16.01 -0.60 6.91
CA THR A 111 -16.62 0.18 8.00
C THR A 111 -17.82 0.99 7.52
N LYS A 112 -18.77 1.23 8.41
CA LYS A 112 -19.96 2.07 8.15
C LYS A 112 -19.65 3.56 8.33
N ASP A 113 -18.58 3.90 9.03
CA ASP A 113 -18.28 5.27 9.45
C ASP A 113 -17.39 6.05 8.44
N LEU A 114 -17.00 5.42 7.33
CA LEU A 114 -16.09 6.02 6.35
C LEU A 114 -16.53 7.42 5.93
N SER A 115 -17.79 7.59 5.60
CA SER A 115 -18.32 8.87 5.12
C SER A 115 -18.15 10.03 6.11
N ALA A 116 -18.19 9.75 7.41
CA ALA A 116 -17.99 10.75 8.45
C ALA A 116 -16.54 11.26 8.51
N PHE A 117 -15.58 10.42 8.09
CA PHE A 117 -14.16 10.78 8.08
C PHE A 117 -13.69 11.51 6.80
N LEU A 118 -14.42 11.42 5.70
CA LEU A 118 -13.97 11.98 4.41
C LEU A 118 -13.58 13.46 4.49
N PRO A 119 -14.39 14.38 5.07
CA PRO A 119 -14.01 15.80 5.13
C PRO A 119 -12.75 16.05 5.96
N PHE A 120 -12.55 15.27 7.03
CA PHE A 120 -11.35 15.33 7.84
C PHE A 120 -10.13 14.84 7.07
N LEU A 121 -10.22 13.69 6.40
CA LEU A 121 -9.13 13.11 5.62
C LEU A 121 -8.73 14.00 4.43
N GLU A 122 -9.68 14.68 3.79
CA GLU A 122 -9.39 15.65 2.74
C GLU A 122 -8.57 16.84 3.25
N LYS A 123 -8.85 17.30 4.46
CA LYS A 123 -8.08 18.37 5.12
C LYS A 123 -6.68 17.88 5.46
N VAL A 124 -6.56 16.68 6.04
CA VAL A 124 -5.26 16.08 6.37
C VAL A 124 -4.42 15.90 5.10
N ALA A 125 -4.99 15.37 4.02
CA ALA A 125 -4.29 15.17 2.75
C ALA A 125 -3.84 16.47 2.06
N ALA A 126 -4.46 17.61 2.41
CA ALA A 126 -4.05 18.92 1.90
C ALA A 126 -2.92 19.56 2.73
N ASP A 127 -2.77 19.14 3.99
CA ASP A 127 -1.88 19.76 4.97
C ASP A 127 -0.57 18.98 5.17
N LYS A 128 -0.63 17.65 5.07
CA LYS A 128 0.51 16.77 5.33
C LYS A 128 0.47 15.49 4.51
N PRO A 129 1.60 14.75 4.41
CA PRO A 129 1.64 13.46 3.72
C PRO A 129 0.60 12.50 4.28
N LEU A 130 -0.29 12.01 3.40
CA LEU A 130 -1.32 11.03 3.72
C LEU A 130 -1.10 9.77 2.88
N VAL A 131 -0.89 8.65 3.54
CA VAL A 131 -0.85 7.33 2.91
C VAL A 131 -2.18 6.62 3.16
N VAL A 132 -2.86 6.23 2.11
CA VAL A 132 -4.14 5.50 2.20
C VAL A 132 -3.90 4.04 1.85
N VAL A 133 -4.22 3.15 2.77
CA VAL A 133 -4.20 1.69 2.57
C VAL A 133 -5.64 1.17 2.66
N CYS A 134 -6.14 0.56 1.59
CA CYS A 134 -7.48 0.02 1.55
C CYS A 134 -7.45 -1.51 1.58
N PHE A 135 -7.84 -2.08 2.71
CA PHE A 135 -8.04 -3.52 2.92
C PHE A 135 -9.44 -3.98 2.52
N ALA A 136 -10.28 -3.06 2.06
CA ALA A 136 -11.61 -3.33 1.57
C ALA A 136 -11.66 -3.43 0.04
N SER A 137 -12.86 -3.55 -0.50
CA SER A 137 -13.05 -3.62 -1.95
C SER A 137 -12.73 -2.30 -2.66
N GLN A 138 -12.45 -2.38 -3.95
CA GLN A 138 -12.27 -1.23 -4.83
C GLN A 138 -13.43 -0.21 -4.75
N LYS A 139 -14.66 -0.65 -4.46
CA LYS A 139 -15.82 0.24 -4.30
C LYS A 139 -15.66 1.18 -3.11
N VAL A 140 -15.18 0.66 -1.97
CA VAL A 140 -14.91 1.46 -0.78
C VAL A 140 -13.82 2.51 -1.07
N LEU A 141 -12.78 2.13 -1.80
CA LEU A 141 -11.75 3.08 -2.21
C LEU A 141 -12.30 4.18 -3.12
N GLN A 142 -13.24 3.86 -4.03
CA GLN A 142 -13.87 4.85 -4.91
C GLN A 142 -14.68 5.92 -4.14
N GLU A 143 -15.26 5.57 -2.99
CA GLU A 143 -15.98 6.52 -2.13
C GLU A 143 -15.05 7.61 -1.58
N MET A 144 -13.74 7.34 -1.52
CA MET A 144 -12.70 8.26 -1.06
C MET A 144 -12.11 9.13 -2.18
N SER A 145 -12.71 9.20 -3.35
CA SER A 145 -12.13 9.82 -4.55
C SER A 145 -11.58 11.24 -4.35
N SER A 146 -12.21 12.05 -3.52
CA SER A 146 -11.74 13.41 -3.18
C SER A 146 -10.47 13.40 -2.34
N VAL A 147 -10.37 12.47 -1.38
CA VAL A 147 -9.18 12.25 -0.54
C VAL A 147 -8.02 11.71 -1.39
N LEU A 148 -8.29 10.70 -2.24
CA LEU A 148 -7.27 10.03 -3.05
C LEU A 148 -6.55 10.96 -4.03
N LYS A 149 -7.24 11.97 -4.55
CA LYS A 149 -6.63 12.98 -5.41
C LYS A 149 -5.51 13.74 -4.71
N LYS A 150 -5.64 13.98 -3.41
CA LYS A 150 -4.70 14.74 -2.59
C LYS A 150 -3.71 13.84 -1.83
N ALA A 151 -4.06 12.57 -1.58
CA ALA A 151 -3.19 11.62 -0.87
C ALA A 151 -1.83 11.49 -1.55
N SER A 152 -0.77 11.32 -0.75
CA SER A 152 0.61 11.15 -1.22
C SER A 152 0.83 9.77 -1.80
N ALA A 153 0.34 8.73 -1.14
CA ALA A 153 0.37 7.36 -1.63
C ALA A 153 -0.96 6.65 -1.42
N VAL A 154 -1.26 5.68 -2.28
CA VAL A 154 -2.49 4.88 -2.23
C VAL A 154 -2.18 3.43 -2.54
N ILE A 155 -2.53 2.53 -1.63
CA ILE A 155 -2.38 1.08 -1.76
C ILE A 155 -3.76 0.43 -1.69
N LEU A 156 -4.05 -0.46 -2.62
CA LEU A 156 -5.26 -1.28 -2.64
C LEU A 156 -4.89 -2.74 -2.40
N ALA A 157 -5.35 -3.30 -1.29
CA ALA A 157 -5.07 -4.68 -0.87
C ALA A 157 -6.21 -5.67 -1.16
N HIS A 158 -7.42 -5.17 -1.46
CA HIS A 158 -8.63 -5.94 -1.78
C HIS A 158 -9.21 -6.80 -0.66
N THR A 159 -8.45 -7.16 0.36
CA THR A 159 -8.85 -8.05 1.46
C THR A 159 -8.18 -7.63 2.78
N ASP A 160 -8.84 -7.92 3.89
CA ASP A 160 -8.40 -7.63 5.25
C ASP A 160 -7.79 -8.84 5.97
N LYS A 161 -7.45 -9.92 5.24
CA LYS A 161 -6.79 -11.09 5.82
C LYS A 161 -5.49 -10.71 6.50
N ALA A 162 -5.21 -11.30 7.66
CA ALA A 162 -4.04 -10.98 8.46
C ALA A 162 -2.71 -11.13 7.70
N GLU A 163 -2.61 -12.13 6.82
CA GLU A 163 -1.44 -12.38 5.97
C GLU A 163 -1.20 -11.24 4.99
N ILE A 164 -2.28 -10.69 4.41
CA ILE A 164 -2.19 -9.57 3.46
C ILE A 164 -1.93 -8.26 4.18
N GLN A 165 -2.48 -8.08 5.37
CA GLN A 165 -2.17 -6.91 6.19
C GLN A 165 -0.67 -6.84 6.55
N ARG A 166 -0.05 -7.99 6.94
CA ARG A 166 1.40 -8.07 7.20
C ARG A 166 2.20 -7.79 5.92
N TYR A 167 1.87 -8.48 4.84
CA TYR A 167 2.53 -8.26 3.56
C TYR A 167 2.51 -6.78 3.11
N VAL A 168 1.37 -6.08 3.27
CA VAL A 168 1.29 -4.65 2.95
C VAL A 168 2.18 -3.81 3.86
N ALA A 169 2.30 -4.16 5.15
CA ALA A 169 3.22 -3.50 6.06
C ALA A 169 4.68 -3.71 5.63
N ASP A 170 5.06 -4.94 5.22
CA ASP A 170 6.39 -5.27 4.69
C ASP A 170 6.70 -4.50 3.42
N VAL A 171 5.75 -4.39 2.49
CA VAL A 171 5.86 -3.54 1.29
C VAL A 171 6.09 -2.07 1.67
N MET A 172 5.32 -1.56 2.62
CA MET A 172 5.41 -0.16 3.05
C MET A 172 6.74 0.16 3.74
N THR A 173 7.37 -0.83 4.35
CA THR A 173 8.68 -0.69 5.01
C THR A 173 9.86 -1.11 4.12
N GLY A 174 9.58 -1.49 2.86
CA GLY A 174 10.61 -1.89 1.90
C GLY A 174 11.22 -3.26 2.17
N GLN A 175 10.46 -4.16 2.80
CA GLN A 175 10.91 -5.54 3.11
C GLN A 175 10.39 -6.56 2.09
N ASP A 176 9.34 -6.24 1.34
CA ASP A 176 8.78 -7.15 0.34
C ASP A 176 8.47 -6.40 -0.97
N LEU A 177 8.48 -7.14 -2.08
CA LEU A 177 8.21 -6.64 -3.43
C LEU A 177 6.71 -6.50 -3.67
N VAL A 178 6.28 -5.43 -4.31
CA VAL A 178 4.93 -5.30 -4.89
C VAL A 178 5.01 -4.84 -6.35
N ASP A 179 4.28 -5.52 -7.22
CA ASP A 179 4.21 -5.21 -8.66
C ASP A 179 2.80 -5.39 -9.24
N GLY A 180 1.80 -5.53 -8.38
CA GLY A 180 0.40 -5.71 -8.77
C GLY A 180 -0.14 -4.61 -9.67
N ARG A 181 -1.10 -4.96 -10.53
CA ARG A 181 -1.75 -4.05 -11.47
C ARG A 181 -3.26 -4.16 -11.36
N LEU A 182 -3.95 -3.02 -11.47
CA LEU A 182 -5.42 -3.02 -11.53
C LEU A 182 -5.92 -3.87 -12.69
N SER A 183 -6.85 -4.78 -12.39
CA SER A 183 -7.50 -5.63 -13.40
C SER A 183 -8.62 -4.93 -14.16
N VAL A 184 -9.23 -3.90 -13.57
CA VAL A 184 -10.38 -3.17 -14.12
C VAL A 184 -10.25 -1.67 -13.87
N ASP A 185 -10.93 -0.86 -14.67
CA ASP A 185 -10.94 0.60 -14.52
C ASP A 185 -11.65 1.04 -13.24
N MET A 186 -11.08 2.05 -12.58
CA MET A 186 -11.68 2.73 -11.44
C MET A 186 -12.22 4.10 -11.85
N ASN A 187 -13.40 4.13 -12.42
CA ASN A 187 -14.27 5.30 -12.73
C ASN A 187 -13.59 6.69 -12.63
N GLY A 188 -12.70 7.02 -13.59
CA GLY A 188 -12.05 8.32 -13.69
C GLY A 188 -10.89 8.57 -12.73
N LEU A 189 -10.51 7.61 -11.88
CA LEU A 189 -9.32 7.69 -11.02
C LEU A 189 -8.12 7.00 -11.66
N TRP A 190 -8.23 5.71 -11.93
CA TRP A 190 -7.17 4.90 -12.53
C TRP A 190 -7.72 3.93 -13.56
N LYS A 191 -6.94 3.65 -14.58
CA LYS A 191 -7.28 2.67 -15.63
C LYS A 191 -6.77 1.29 -15.25
N SER A 192 -7.35 0.26 -15.87
CA SER A 192 -6.80 -1.10 -15.87
C SER A 192 -5.33 -1.07 -16.28
N GLY A 193 -4.50 -1.89 -15.63
CA GLY A 193 -3.05 -1.90 -15.81
C GLY A 193 -2.28 -0.89 -14.95
N THR A 194 -2.96 0.06 -14.29
CA THR A 194 -2.30 0.98 -13.36
C THR A 194 -1.74 0.22 -12.15
N GLY A 195 -0.52 0.58 -11.76
CA GLY A 195 0.18 0.09 -10.59
C GLY A 195 1.63 0.53 -10.63
N LEU A 196 2.21 0.78 -9.48
CA LEU A 196 3.63 1.07 -9.30
C LEU A 196 4.33 -0.17 -8.76
N THR A 197 5.60 -0.34 -9.10
CA THR A 197 6.43 -1.39 -8.53
C THR A 197 7.29 -0.79 -7.42
N ILE A 198 7.25 -1.40 -6.23
CA ILE A 198 8.19 -1.14 -5.15
C ILE A 198 9.02 -2.39 -5.00
N ASP A 199 10.32 -2.25 -5.19
CA ASP A 199 11.28 -3.36 -5.20
C ASP A 199 12.36 -3.06 -4.14
N PRO A 200 12.42 -3.83 -3.05
CA PRO A 200 13.38 -3.60 -1.98
C PRO A 200 14.84 -3.74 -2.44
N ASP A 201 15.08 -4.54 -3.49
CA ASP A 201 16.42 -4.77 -4.03
C ASP A 201 16.89 -3.67 -4.99
N LYS A 202 16.00 -2.76 -5.38
CA LYS A 202 16.34 -1.62 -6.22
C LYS A 202 16.51 -0.37 -5.36
N PRO A 203 17.72 0.18 -5.30
CA PRO A 203 17.93 1.45 -4.63
C PRO A 203 17.04 2.53 -5.29
N ARG A 204 16.47 3.41 -4.50
CA ARG A 204 15.78 4.59 -5.02
C ARG A 204 16.76 5.37 -5.88
N SER A 205 16.34 5.67 -7.09
CA SER A 205 17.06 6.58 -7.96
C SER A 205 16.67 8.00 -7.59
N TYR A 206 17.53 8.70 -6.90
CA TYR A 206 17.38 10.13 -6.64
C TYR A 206 18.07 10.93 -7.72
N SER A 207 17.50 12.06 -8.11
CA SER A 207 18.27 13.02 -8.89
C SER A 207 19.35 13.64 -7.99
N PRO A 208 20.52 14.02 -8.56
CA PRO A 208 21.57 14.67 -7.79
C PRO A 208 21.06 15.87 -6.98
N GLU A 209 20.15 16.64 -7.53
CA GLU A 209 19.57 17.84 -6.95
C GLU A 209 18.73 17.53 -5.70
N GLU A 210 18.02 16.40 -5.68
CA GLU A 210 17.25 15.93 -4.50
C GLU A 210 18.17 15.59 -3.32
N LEU A 211 19.41 15.20 -3.60
CA LEU A 211 20.44 14.93 -2.60
C LEU A 211 21.32 16.15 -2.30
N GLY A 212 20.96 17.33 -2.82
CA GLY A 212 21.74 18.55 -2.66
C GLY A 212 23.06 18.57 -3.47
N MET A 213 23.19 17.69 -4.47
CA MET A 213 24.32 17.64 -5.38
C MET A 213 23.99 18.42 -6.66
N ASP A 214 25.01 19.03 -7.28
CA ASP A 214 24.86 19.67 -8.59
C ASP A 214 25.23 18.66 -9.70
N SER A 215 24.24 18.32 -10.55
CA SER A 215 24.44 17.39 -11.66
C SER A 215 25.53 17.85 -12.64
N LYS A 216 25.74 19.17 -12.79
CA LYS A 216 26.84 19.70 -13.63
C LYS A 216 28.22 19.39 -13.05
N ILE A 217 28.34 19.40 -11.72
CA ILE A 217 29.61 19.03 -11.05
C ILE A 217 29.81 17.52 -11.18
N LEU A 218 28.75 16.70 -11.06
CA LEU A 218 28.85 15.26 -11.25
C LEU A 218 29.30 14.86 -12.66
N LEU A 219 28.88 15.56 -13.70
CA LEU A 219 29.30 15.35 -15.07
C LEU A 219 30.82 15.59 -15.26
N THR A 220 31.46 16.36 -14.38
CA THR A 220 32.94 16.53 -14.44
C THR A 220 33.68 15.27 -13.99
N ILE A 221 33.06 14.43 -13.15
CA ILE A 221 33.63 13.15 -12.71
C ILE A 221 33.80 12.20 -13.92
N ASP A 222 32.77 12.13 -14.77
CA ASP A 222 32.81 11.32 -15.98
C ASP A 222 33.94 11.76 -16.90
N SER A 223 34.12 13.08 -17.08
CA SER A 223 35.19 13.64 -17.88
C SER A 223 36.59 13.31 -17.34
N ILE A 224 36.75 13.34 -15.99
CA ILE A 224 38.01 12.96 -15.33
C ILE A 224 38.27 11.46 -15.50
N ALA A 225 37.26 10.62 -15.38
CA ALA A 225 37.37 9.18 -15.55
C ALA A 225 37.73 8.81 -16.99
N GLU A 226 37.09 9.44 -17.98
CA GLU A 226 37.44 9.26 -19.42
C GLU A 226 38.87 9.69 -19.75
N GLU A 227 39.30 10.81 -19.20
CA GLU A 227 40.68 11.27 -19.40
C GLU A 227 41.68 10.32 -18.74
N GLY A 228 41.39 9.81 -17.53
CA GLY A 228 42.23 8.81 -16.86
C GLY A 228 42.35 7.50 -17.65
N ILE A 229 41.25 7.02 -18.26
CA ILE A 229 41.26 5.85 -19.13
C ILE A 229 42.11 6.12 -20.39
N ARG A 230 41.95 7.28 -20.99
CA ARG A 230 42.71 7.66 -22.21
C ARG A 230 44.22 7.76 -21.98
N GLN A 231 44.64 8.19 -20.79
CA GLN A 231 46.06 8.30 -20.44
C GLN A 231 46.70 6.96 -20.08
N GLN A 232 45.91 5.92 -19.77
CA GLN A 232 46.43 4.57 -19.49
C GLN A 232 46.36 3.63 -20.69
N ALA A 233 45.77 4.05 -21.80
CA ALA A 233 45.76 3.33 -23.08
C ALA A 233 46.84 3.84 -24.03
#